data_1415bfd9b7615dd67413513ee68f17c1
#
_entry.id   1415bfd9b7615dd67413513ee68f17c1
#
_cell.length_a   1.000
_cell.length_b   1.000
_cell.length_c   1.000
_cell.angle_alpha   90.00
_cell.angle_beta   90.00
_cell.angle_gamma   90.00
#
_symmetry.space_group_name_H-M   'P 1'
#
loop_
_entity.id
_entity.type
_entity.pdbx_description
1 polymer ?
#
loop_
_entity_poly.entity_id
_entity_poly.type
_entity_poly.pdbx_seq_one_letter_code
_entity_poly.pdbx_strand_id
1 'polypeptide(L)'
;MPRRRPEIEEVVRETTSGGVVFRRNQKGGLEILLIQDAKNRWTIPKGHVEPGEEHGATAEREIREETGLQDMEVLVWLGKVNFRYRREHTLVLMTMHIWLVEGQGDTDKLEPEEWLGGIKWFPAMEAIDKIAYEDIGKLILVGMKKIRDNKV
;
A
#
# COMPACT_ATOMS: atom_id res chain seq x y z
N MET A 1 27.32 28.44 3.72
CA MET A 1 26.54 28.15 4.95
C MET A 1 25.46 27.15 4.63
N PRO A 2 25.42 26.01 5.34
CA PRO A 2 24.31 25.08 5.14
C PRO A 2 23.01 25.72 5.60
N ARG A 3 21.93 25.50 4.82
CA ARG A 3 20.61 25.95 5.23
C ARG A 3 20.18 25.18 6.47
N ARG A 4 19.77 25.91 7.50
CA ARG A 4 19.12 25.27 8.65
C ARG A 4 17.74 24.79 8.24
N ARG A 5 17.38 23.59 8.71
CA ARG A 5 15.99 23.14 8.59
C ARG A 5 15.10 24.02 9.46
N PRO A 6 13.86 24.34 9.02
CA PRO A 6 12.92 25.03 9.87
C PRO A 6 12.75 24.31 11.20
N GLU A 7 12.57 25.06 12.27
CA GLU A 7 12.24 24.46 13.56
C GLU A 7 10.89 23.77 13.51
N ILE A 8 10.78 22.65 14.25
CA ILE A 8 9.50 21.97 14.41
C ILE A 8 8.65 22.76 15.40
N GLU A 9 7.52 23.25 14.92
CA GLU A 9 6.56 24.01 15.73
C GLU A 9 5.34 23.17 16.11
N GLU A 10 5.08 22.11 15.32
CA GLU A 10 3.90 21.27 15.52
C GLU A 10 4.24 19.82 15.26
N VAL A 11 3.64 18.91 16.02
CA VAL A 11 3.72 17.46 15.80
C VAL A 11 2.29 16.96 15.57
N VAL A 12 2.05 16.33 14.43
CA VAL A 12 0.74 15.75 14.11
C VAL A 12 0.88 14.24 13.89
N ARG A 13 -0.17 13.52 14.25
CA ARG A 13 -0.31 12.09 14.00
C ARG A 13 -1.30 11.90 12.85
N GLU A 14 -0.89 11.14 11.85
CA GLU A 14 -1.75 10.81 10.72
C GLU A 14 -1.80 9.31 10.54
N THR A 15 -2.91 8.81 10.01
CA THR A 15 -3.13 7.39 9.79
C THR A 15 -3.52 7.17 8.34
N THR A 16 -2.80 6.24 7.71
CA THR A 16 -3.14 5.75 6.38
C THR A 16 -3.46 4.26 6.46
N SER A 17 -4.10 3.75 5.44
CA SER A 17 -4.39 2.34 5.30
C SER A 17 -4.29 1.95 3.83
N GLY A 18 -3.76 0.77 3.58
CA GLY A 18 -3.58 0.27 2.23
C GLY A 18 -3.55 -1.23 2.18
N GLY A 19 -3.30 -1.77 1.01
CA GLY A 19 -3.36 -3.20 0.81
C GLY A 19 -2.24 -3.78 -0.01
N VAL A 20 -1.81 -4.95 0.42
CA VAL A 20 -1.08 -5.90 -0.42
C VAL A 20 -2.14 -6.65 -1.21
N VAL A 21 -2.31 -6.25 -2.46
CA VAL A 21 -3.33 -6.81 -3.35
C VAL A 21 -2.72 -7.94 -4.15
N PHE A 22 -3.29 -9.13 -4.06
CA PHE A 22 -2.79 -10.28 -4.79
C PHE A 22 -3.83 -10.88 -5.71
N ARG A 23 -3.35 -11.61 -6.70
CA ARG A 23 -4.14 -12.50 -7.55
C ARG A 23 -3.30 -13.73 -7.88
N ARG A 24 -3.95 -14.79 -8.33
CA ARG A 24 -3.27 -15.94 -8.87
C ARG A 24 -3.24 -15.84 -10.39
N ASN A 25 -2.09 -16.12 -10.99
CA ASN A 25 -1.99 -16.21 -12.44
C ASN A 25 -2.49 -17.59 -12.93
N GLN A 26 -2.52 -17.79 -14.25
CA GLN A 26 -3.03 -19.03 -14.84
C GLN A 26 -2.25 -20.28 -14.40
N LYS A 27 -1.01 -20.12 -13.96
CA LYS A 27 -0.14 -21.22 -13.49
C LYS A 27 -0.21 -21.41 -11.98
N GLY A 28 -1.10 -20.68 -11.28
CA GLY A 28 -1.25 -20.76 -9.83
C GLY A 28 -0.25 -19.92 -9.03
N GLY A 29 0.66 -19.19 -9.68
CA GLY A 29 1.60 -18.29 -9.03
C GLY A 29 0.91 -17.04 -8.52
N LEU A 30 1.47 -16.46 -7.45
CA LEU A 30 0.94 -15.22 -6.88
C LEU A 30 1.55 -14.00 -7.57
N GLU A 31 0.69 -13.03 -7.85
CA GLU A 31 1.09 -11.71 -8.34
C GLU A 31 0.57 -10.64 -7.38
N ILE A 32 1.36 -9.60 -7.21
CA ILE A 32 1.08 -8.46 -6.33
C ILE A 32 0.96 -7.19 -7.16
N LEU A 33 -0.07 -6.41 -6.89
CA LEU A 33 -0.31 -5.15 -7.58
C LEU A 33 0.46 -4.02 -6.89
N LEU A 34 1.36 -3.39 -7.64
CA LEU A 34 2.10 -2.23 -7.18
C LEU A 34 1.78 -1.01 -8.02
N ILE A 35 1.85 0.14 -7.39
CA ILE A 35 1.74 1.45 -8.04
C ILE A 35 3.08 2.17 -7.96
N GLN A 36 3.32 3.07 -8.91
CA GLN A 36 4.51 3.90 -8.91
C GLN A 36 4.14 5.31 -8.49
N ASP A 37 4.74 5.79 -7.41
CA ASP A 37 4.44 7.12 -6.87
C ASP A 37 5.06 8.24 -7.71
N ALA A 38 4.82 9.50 -7.31
CA ALA A 38 5.32 10.68 -8.01
C ALA A 38 6.85 10.74 -8.07
N LYS A 39 7.55 10.01 -7.22
CA LYS A 39 9.02 9.90 -7.21
C LYS A 39 9.52 8.68 -7.96
N ASN A 40 8.66 8.04 -8.77
CA ASN A 40 8.95 6.83 -9.53
C ASN A 40 9.33 5.64 -8.66
N ARG A 41 8.84 5.57 -7.43
CA ARG A 41 9.08 4.45 -6.52
C ARG A 41 7.87 3.52 -6.50
N TRP A 42 8.13 2.22 -6.56
CA TRP A 42 7.07 1.24 -6.46
C TRP A 42 6.63 1.08 -5.00
N THR A 43 5.33 1.08 -4.79
CA THR A 43 4.71 0.97 -3.48
C THR A 43 3.33 0.32 -3.60
N ILE A 44 2.65 0.14 -2.47
CA ILE A 44 1.29 -0.38 -2.45
C ILE A 44 0.27 0.76 -2.52
N PRO A 45 -0.94 0.52 -3.04
CA PRO A 45 -2.02 1.51 -2.98
C PRO A 45 -2.45 1.75 -1.53
N LYS A 46 -2.61 3.01 -1.17
CA LYS A 46 -2.92 3.44 0.20
C LYS A 46 -3.37 4.89 0.23
N GLY A 47 -4.01 5.29 1.31
CA GLY A 47 -4.36 6.68 1.53
C GLY A 47 -4.86 6.94 2.93
N HIS A 48 -5.23 8.18 3.19
CA HIS A 48 -5.63 8.62 4.52
C HIS A 48 -6.96 8.03 4.96
N VAL A 49 -7.02 7.64 6.22
CA VAL A 49 -8.26 7.19 6.87
C VAL A 49 -9.13 8.40 7.12
N GLU A 50 -10.36 8.36 6.63
CA GLU A 50 -11.35 9.43 6.84
C GLU A 50 -12.03 9.29 8.20
N PRO A 51 -12.54 10.39 8.77
CA PRO A 51 -13.24 10.34 10.06
C PRO A 51 -14.35 9.28 10.06
N GLY A 52 -14.32 8.40 11.06
CA GLY A 52 -15.32 7.33 11.21
C GLY A 52 -15.15 6.15 10.30
N GLU A 53 -14.14 6.15 9.43
CA GLU A 53 -13.87 5.06 8.50
C GLU A 53 -13.03 3.97 9.19
N GLU A 54 -13.41 2.71 9.01
CA GLU A 54 -12.58 1.60 9.46
C GLU A 54 -11.39 1.41 8.53
N HIS A 55 -10.27 0.94 9.06
CA HIS A 55 -9.02 0.85 8.31
C HIS A 55 -9.11 -0.09 7.11
N GLY A 56 -9.81 -1.21 7.25
CA GLY A 56 -10.04 -2.13 6.12
C GLY A 56 -10.87 -1.50 5.01
N ALA A 57 -11.85 -0.70 5.37
CA ALA A 57 -12.68 0.04 4.41
C ALA A 57 -11.88 1.13 3.70
N THR A 58 -10.96 1.79 4.41
CA THR A 58 -10.03 2.75 3.81
C THR A 58 -9.16 2.06 2.75
N ALA A 59 -8.60 0.90 3.10
CA ALA A 59 -7.78 0.15 2.16
C ALA A 59 -8.55 -0.18 0.89
N GLU A 60 -9.79 -0.70 1.01
CA GLU A 60 -10.64 -1.01 -0.14
C GLU A 60 -10.92 0.23 -0.99
N ARG A 61 -11.31 1.33 -0.36
CA ARG A 61 -11.60 2.58 -1.07
C ARG A 61 -10.38 3.12 -1.82
N GLU A 62 -9.23 3.16 -1.15
CA GLU A 62 -8.00 3.69 -1.76
C GLU A 62 -7.49 2.80 -2.88
N ILE A 63 -7.58 1.48 -2.73
CA ILE A 63 -7.22 0.55 -3.82
C ILE A 63 -8.10 0.83 -5.04
N ARG A 64 -9.41 0.97 -4.84
CA ARG A 64 -10.34 1.24 -5.93
C ARG A 64 -10.04 2.58 -6.60
N GLU A 65 -9.79 3.63 -5.81
CA GLU A 65 -9.49 4.95 -6.34
C GLU A 65 -8.17 5.01 -7.09
N GLU A 66 -7.12 4.43 -6.54
CA GLU A 66 -5.78 4.53 -7.12
C GLU A 66 -5.54 3.56 -8.29
N THR A 67 -6.20 2.43 -8.30
CA THR A 67 -5.93 1.37 -9.29
C THR A 67 -7.05 1.12 -10.28
N GLY A 68 -8.28 1.52 -9.95
CA GLY A 68 -9.46 1.20 -10.75
C GLY A 68 -9.97 -0.23 -10.54
N LEU A 69 -9.29 -1.04 -9.74
CA LEU A 69 -9.76 -2.40 -9.42
C LEU A 69 -11.12 -2.30 -8.73
N GLN A 70 -12.14 -2.96 -9.30
CA GLN A 70 -13.51 -2.84 -8.81
C GLN A 70 -13.89 -3.90 -7.79
N ASP A 71 -13.47 -5.14 -8.04
CA ASP A 71 -13.85 -6.28 -7.22
C ASP A 71 -12.67 -6.78 -6.42
N MET A 72 -12.85 -6.85 -5.10
CA MET A 72 -11.82 -7.30 -4.19
C MET A 72 -12.43 -7.77 -2.88
N GLU A 73 -11.66 -8.55 -2.15
CA GLU A 73 -12.02 -8.97 -0.79
C GLU A 73 -10.87 -8.63 0.15
N VAL A 74 -11.16 -7.84 1.18
CA VAL A 74 -10.21 -7.57 2.26
C VAL A 74 -10.21 -8.76 3.19
N LEU A 75 -9.08 -9.45 3.31
CA LEU A 75 -8.99 -10.72 4.03
C LEU A 75 -8.55 -10.57 5.47
N VAL A 76 -7.35 -10.06 5.69
CA VAL A 76 -6.74 -10.03 7.02
C VAL A 76 -5.77 -8.86 7.15
N TRP A 77 -5.70 -8.31 8.34
CA TRP A 77 -4.70 -7.29 8.68
C TRP A 77 -3.32 -7.95 8.76
N LEU A 78 -2.33 -7.38 8.09
CA LEU A 78 -0.96 -7.89 8.08
C LEU A 78 -0.07 -7.21 9.11
N GLY A 79 -0.36 -5.99 9.45
CA GLY A 79 0.45 -5.23 10.37
C GLY A 79 0.42 -3.74 10.07
N LYS A 80 1.27 -3.01 10.75
CA LYS A 80 1.41 -1.57 10.55
C LYS A 80 2.87 -1.18 10.42
N VAL A 81 3.12 -0.10 9.70
CA VAL A 81 4.43 0.53 9.55
C VAL A 81 4.34 1.95 10.09
N ASN A 82 5.29 2.32 10.93
CA ASN A 82 5.37 3.67 11.47
C ASN A 82 6.56 4.36 10.84
N PHE A 83 6.35 5.59 10.38
CA PHE A 83 7.44 6.42 9.87
C PHE A 83 7.12 7.89 10.16
N ARG A 84 8.12 8.74 9.97
CA ARG A 84 7.98 10.18 10.20
C ARG A 84 8.61 10.94 9.06
N TYR A 85 8.05 12.11 8.79
CA TYR A 85 8.62 13.04 7.82
C TYR A 85 8.25 14.47 8.21
N ARG A 86 8.95 15.41 7.61
CA ARG A 86 8.68 16.83 7.82
C ARG A 86 7.82 17.39 6.68
N ARG A 87 6.90 18.24 7.07
CA ARG A 87 6.10 19.07 6.18
C ARG A 87 6.29 20.50 6.69
N GLU A 88 7.30 21.20 6.17
CA GLU A 88 7.73 22.52 6.65
C GLU A 88 8.03 22.52 8.16
N HIS A 89 7.24 23.19 8.96
CA HIS A 89 7.39 23.30 10.43
C HIS A 89 6.69 22.16 11.20
N THR A 90 6.07 21.25 10.50
CA THR A 90 5.29 20.16 11.10
C THR A 90 6.06 18.85 11.01
N LEU A 91 6.21 18.18 12.13
CA LEU A 91 6.66 16.79 12.16
C LEU A 91 5.43 15.89 12.07
N VAL A 92 5.37 15.08 11.02
CA VAL A 92 4.27 14.13 10.81
C VAL A 92 4.71 12.75 11.30
N LEU A 93 3.95 12.21 12.25
CA LEU A 93 4.10 10.84 12.73
C LEU A 93 3.03 10.00 12.05
N MET A 94 3.44 9.19 11.06
CA MET A 94 2.53 8.42 10.22
C MET A 94 2.46 6.97 10.68
N THR A 95 1.24 6.45 10.81
CA THR A 95 0.98 5.02 10.96
C THR A 95 0.24 4.54 9.72
N MET A 96 0.79 3.54 9.03
CA MET A 96 0.17 2.92 7.87
C MET A 96 -0.27 1.51 8.23
N HIS A 97 -1.59 1.25 8.19
CA HIS A 97 -2.13 -0.10 8.34
C HIS A 97 -2.12 -0.81 6.99
N ILE A 98 -1.71 -2.06 6.96
CA ILE A 98 -1.57 -2.83 5.73
C ILE A 98 -2.40 -4.11 5.83
N TRP A 99 -3.26 -4.30 4.84
CA TRP A 99 -4.20 -5.41 4.75
C TRP A 99 -3.83 -6.32 3.60
N LEU A 100 -4.11 -7.61 3.74
CA LEU A 100 -4.06 -8.55 2.63
C LEU A 100 -5.40 -8.50 1.90
N VAL A 101 -5.35 -8.25 0.59
CA VAL A 101 -6.55 -8.07 -0.22
C VAL A 101 -6.45 -8.96 -1.45
N GLU A 102 -7.51 -9.72 -1.71
CA GLU A 102 -7.59 -10.54 -2.91
C GLU A 102 -8.32 -9.79 -4.02
N GLY A 103 -7.65 -9.60 -5.16
CA GLY A 103 -8.29 -9.07 -6.37
C GLY A 103 -9.21 -10.13 -6.96
N GLN A 104 -10.41 -9.70 -7.36
CA GLN A 104 -11.44 -10.57 -7.91
C GLN A 104 -11.96 -10.03 -9.23
N GLY A 105 -12.72 -10.85 -9.96
CA GLY A 105 -13.28 -10.45 -11.23
C GLY A 105 -12.22 -10.19 -12.29
N ASP A 106 -12.40 -9.14 -13.10
CA ASP A 106 -11.43 -8.75 -14.12
C ASP A 106 -10.31 -7.91 -13.53
N THR A 107 -9.26 -8.58 -13.07
CA THR A 107 -8.12 -7.95 -12.42
C THR A 107 -7.13 -7.30 -13.40
N ASP A 108 -7.34 -7.44 -14.70
CA ASP A 108 -6.55 -6.73 -15.72
C ASP A 108 -7.17 -5.38 -16.08
N LYS A 109 -8.42 -5.15 -15.68
CA LYS A 109 -9.11 -3.88 -15.91
C LYS A 109 -8.71 -2.88 -14.83
N LEU A 110 -7.68 -2.10 -15.12
CA LEU A 110 -7.10 -1.11 -14.20
C LEU A 110 -7.22 0.28 -14.81
N GLU A 111 -7.48 1.26 -13.95
CA GLU A 111 -7.57 2.68 -14.31
C GLU A 111 -6.79 3.49 -13.28
N PRO A 112 -5.45 3.60 -13.44
CA PRO A 112 -4.64 4.36 -12.47
C PRO A 112 -4.98 5.85 -12.51
N GLU A 113 -4.84 6.51 -11.37
CA GLU A 113 -4.96 7.97 -11.30
C GLU A 113 -3.87 8.64 -12.13
N GLU A 114 -4.16 9.81 -12.70
CA GLU A 114 -3.26 10.52 -13.62
C GLU A 114 -1.91 10.85 -13.01
N TRP A 115 -1.85 11.10 -11.69
CA TRP A 115 -0.61 11.46 -11.00
C TRP A 115 0.31 10.28 -10.73
N LEU A 116 -0.16 9.05 -10.91
CA LEU A 116 0.66 7.85 -10.73
C LEU A 116 1.57 7.64 -11.94
N GLY A 117 2.84 7.25 -11.67
CA GLY A 117 3.81 6.96 -12.70
C GLY A 117 3.59 5.62 -13.39
N GLY A 118 2.87 4.70 -12.76
CA GLY A 118 2.59 3.40 -13.32
C GLY A 118 1.82 2.50 -12.36
N ILE A 119 1.32 1.39 -12.91
CA ILE A 119 0.63 0.36 -12.16
C ILE A 119 0.91 -0.96 -12.86
N LYS A 120 1.22 -2.01 -12.06
CA LYS A 120 1.56 -3.30 -12.66
C LYS A 120 1.40 -4.43 -11.65
N TRP A 121 0.97 -5.58 -12.15
CA TRP A 121 1.05 -6.84 -11.44
C TRP A 121 2.45 -7.41 -11.59
N PHE A 122 3.11 -7.68 -10.46
CA PHE A 122 4.43 -8.32 -10.43
C PHE A 122 4.32 -9.72 -9.84
N PRO A 123 5.09 -10.70 -10.33
CA PRO A 123 5.27 -11.93 -9.56
C PRO A 123 5.66 -11.58 -8.13
N ALA A 124 5.11 -12.29 -7.14
CA ALA A 124 5.23 -11.88 -5.74
C ALA A 124 6.68 -11.66 -5.27
N MET A 125 7.60 -12.53 -5.65
CA MET A 125 9.01 -12.37 -5.27
C MET A 125 9.65 -11.15 -5.94
N GLU A 126 9.27 -10.86 -7.18
CA GLU A 126 9.73 -9.66 -7.88
C GLU A 126 9.16 -8.40 -7.24
N ALA A 127 7.89 -8.42 -6.79
CA ALA A 127 7.29 -7.30 -6.09
C ALA A 127 8.08 -6.93 -4.83
N ILE A 128 8.55 -7.92 -4.08
CA ILE A 128 9.35 -7.70 -2.89
C ILE A 128 10.66 -6.96 -3.22
N ASP A 129 11.29 -7.34 -4.33
CA ASP A 129 12.52 -6.69 -4.79
C ASP A 129 12.27 -5.27 -5.32
N LYS A 130 11.11 -5.05 -5.94
CA LYS A 130 10.77 -3.75 -6.54
C LYS A 130 10.32 -2.71 -5.51
N ILE A 131 9.69 -3.14 -4.41
CA ILE A 131 9.14 -2.21 -3.45
C ILE A 131 10.23 -1.35 -2.81
N ALA A 132 10.01 -0.04 -2.73
CA ALA A 132 11.00 0.92 -2.26
C ALA A 132 11.18 0.89 -0.73
N TYR A 133 10.23 0.29 -0.01
CA TYR A 133 10.18 0.31 1.45
C TYR A 133 10.30 -1.08 2.01
N GLU A 134 11.42 -1.34 2.67
CA GLU A 134 11.75 -2.67 3.23
C GLU A 134 10.66 -3.20 4.18
N ASP A 135 10.13 -2.35 5.05
CA ASP A 135 9.10 -2.76 6.01
C ASP A 135 7.82 -3.23 5.32
N ILE A 136 7.46 -2.62 4.20
CA ILE A 136 6.31 -3.06 3.40
C ILE A 136 6.63 -4.41 2.75
N GLY A 137 7.84 -4.57 2.23
CA GLY A 137 8.30 -5.85 1.67
C GLY A 137 8.20 -7.00 2.65
N LYS A 138 8.53 -6.75 3.91
CA LYS A 138 8.37 -7.76 4.98
C LYS A 138 6.91 -8.16 5.17
N LEU A 139 5.98 -7.22 5.09
CA LEU A 139 4.56 -7.51 5.22
C LEU A 139 4.00 -8.24 3.98
N ILE A 140 4.57 -8.01 2.80
CA ILE A 140 4.24 -8.83 1.62
C ILE A 140 4.61 -10.29 1.89
N LEU A 141 5.79 -10.55 2.46
CA LEU A 141 6.20 -11.91 2.83
C LEU A 141 5.27 -12.53 3.86
N VAL A 142 4.84 -11.76 4.85
CA VAL A 142 3.86 -12.23 5.84
C VAL A 142 2.55 -12.63 5.15
N GLY A 143 2.08 -11.82 4.21
CA GLY A 143 0.87 -12.11 3.43
C GLY A 143 1.00 -13.39 2.62
N MET A 144 2.11 -13.57 1.92
CA MET A 144 2.38 -14.77 1.14
C MET A 144 2.38 -16.03 2.03
N LYS A 145 2.99 -15.94 3.22
CA LYS A 145 3.01 -17.04 4.17
C LYS A 145 1.61 -17.38 4.65
N LYS A 146 0.78 -16.38 4.94
CA LYS A 146 -0.62 -16.60 5.35
C LYS A 146 -1.43 -17.27 4.25
N ILE A 147 -1.22 -16.89 3.00
CA ILE A 147 -1.88 -17.54 1.86
C ILE A 147 -1.45 -19.00 1.77
N ARG A 148 -0.14 -19.27 1.84
CA ARG A 148 0.42 -20.62 1.78
C ARG A 148 -0.15 -21.51 2.91
N ASP A 149 -0.25 -20.97 4.12
CA ASP A 149 -0.69 -21.71 5.30
C ASP A 149 -2.22 -21.68 5.47
N ASN A 150 -2.94 -21.12 4.51
CA ASN A 150 -4.40 -20.98 4.51
C ASN A 150 -4.95 -20.28 5.78
N LYS A 151 -4.28 -19.19 6.18
CA LYS A 151 -4.62 -18.38 7.37
C LYS A 151 -5.17 -17.00 7.02
N VAL A 152 -5.91 -16.92 5.96
CA VAL A 152 -6.50 -15.67 5.47
C VAL A 152 -7.98 -15.53 5.81
#